data_7a9bd60744c4600373383dcd9ac453a8
#
_entry.id   7a9bd60744c4600373383dcd9ac453a8
#
_cell.length_a   1.000
_cell.length_b   1.000
_cell.length_c   1.000
_cell.angle_alpha   90.00
_cell.angle_beta   90.00
_cell.angle_gamma   90.00
#
_symmetry.space_group_name_H-M   'P 1'
#
loop_
_entity.id
_entity.type
_entity.pdbx_description
1 polymer ?
#
loop_
_entity_poly.entity_id
_entity_poly.type
_entity_poly.pdbx_seq_one_letter_code
_entity_poly.pdbx_strand_id
1 'polypeptide(L)'
;LRAEQEAGDDALVRKHAAEIEDIEAQLQHLHGRMKGIPFLDPIDLRFRSRVKVPVPTTKAVMFCVMDVSGSMDEQRKELSKRFFILLYLFLTRHYDKIELVFIRHHTQAQEVSEQDFFHATETGGTVVSSALVLLDEIIRARYPTNEWNLYVAQASDGDNWHHDSSRCREILEEKILPLVRYFAYVQVAQTEQNLWDEYMGLSETHKHFAMRKVLDASQIYPVFRELFKKEGVDA
;
A
#
# COMPACT_ATOMS: atom_id res chain seq x y z
N LEU A 1 14.79 -58.45 -57.14
CA LEU A 1 15.48 -57.49 -56.32
C LEU A 1 15.42 -56.01 -56.82
N ARG A 2 15.85 -55.75 -58.15
CA ARG A 2 15.78 -54.37 -58.68
C ARG A 2 14.31 -53.94 -58.92
N ALA A 3 13.45 -54.81 -59.51
CA ALA A 3 12.05 -54.47 -59.74
C ALA A 3 11.23 -54.29 -58.47
N GLU A 4 11.60 -54.96 -57.41
CA GLU A 4 10.96 -54.78 -56.04
C GLU A 4 11.38 -53.49 -55.36
N GLN A 5 12.63 -53.01 -55.54
CA GLN A 5 13.09 -51.71 -55.08
C GLN A 5 12.43 -50.55 -55.84
N GLU A 6 12.32 -50.64 -57.16
CA GLU A 6 11.62 -49.63 -57.98
C GLU A 6 10.10 -49.56 -57.66
N ALA A 7 9.45 -50.67 -57.38
CA ALA A 7 8.05 -50.65 -56.91
C ALA A 7 7.87 -50.11 -55.49
N GLY A 8 8.85 -50.31 -54.64
CA GLY A 8 8.87 -49.73 -53.27
C GLY A 8 9.09 -48.21 -53.31
N ASP A 9 9.98 -47.70 -54.11
CA ASP A 9 10.23 -46.27 -54.30
C ASP A 9 9.02 -45.55 -54.90
N ASP A 10 8.35 -46.16 -55.92
CA ASP A 10 7.14 -45.60 -56.50
C ASP A 10 5.97 -45.54 -55.50
N ALA A 11 5.84 -46.50 -54.59
CA ALA A 11 4.80 -46.52 -53.60
C ALA A 11 5.08 -45.42 -52.51
N LEU A 12 6.35 -45.20 -52.16
CA LEU A 12 6.78 -44.16 -51.27
C LEU A 12 6.55 -42.75 -51.87
N VAL A 13 6.88 -42.58 -53.14
CA VAL A 13 6.67 -41.32 -53.86
C VAL A 13 5.19 -40.99 -53.91
N ARG A 14 4.30 -41.97 -54.21
CA ARG A 14 2.86 -41.76 -54.19
C ARG A 14 2.31 -41.39 -52.83
N LYS A 15 2.84 -42.03 -51.79
CA LYS A 15 2.44 -41.72 -50.41
C LYS A 15 2.82 -40.28 -50.01
N HIS A 16 4.02 -39.89 -50.34
CA HIS A 16 4.46 -38.50 -50.03
C HIS A 16 3.73 -37.48 -50.89
N ALA A 17 3.39 -37.81 -52.16
CA ALA A 17 2.58 -36.93 -53.00
C ALA A 17 1.18 -36.70 -52.42
N ALA A 18 0.54 -37.76 -51.89
CA ALA A 18 -0.76 -37.65 -51.26
C ALA A 18 -0.68 -36.84 -49.93
N GLU A 19 0.38 -37.02 -49.15
CA GLU A 19 0.63 -36.24 -47.92
C GLU A 19 0.84 -34.74 -48.23
N ILE A 20 1.57 -34.41 -49.30
CA ILE A 20 1.77 -33.04 -49.76
C ILE A 20 0.45 -32.40 -50.19
N GLU A 21 -0.37 -33.11 -50.97
CA GLU A 21 -1.67 -32.62 -51.42
C GLU A 21 -2.62 -32.33 -50.21
N ASP A 22 -2.63 -33.19 -49.18
CA ASP A 22 -3.41 -32.98 -47.97
C ASP A 22 -2.93 -31.76 -47.20
N ILE A 23 -1.61 -31.58 -47.05
CA ILE A 23 -1.00 -30.41 -46.36
C ILE A 23 -1.33 -29.12 -47.16
N GLU A 24 -1.24 -29.16 -48.49
CA GLU A 24 -1.60 -28.00 -49.33
C GLU A 24 -3.07 -27.62 -49.20
N ALA A 25 -3.96 -28.62 -49.16
CA ALA A 25 -5.39 -28.40 -48.94
C ALA A 25 -5.66 -27.78 -47.54
N GLN A 26 -4.98 -28.26 -46.50
CA GLN A 26 -5.07 -27.69 -45.17
C GLN A 26 -4.55 -26.25 -45.12
N LEU A 27 -3.44 -25.95 -45.76
CA LEU A 27 -2.90 -24.60 -45.90
C LEU A 27 -3.86 -23.66 -46.62
N GLN A 28 -4.47 -24.10 -47.73
CA GLN A 28 -5.48 -23.31 -48.42
C GLN A 28 -6.71 -23.03 -47.56
N HIS A 29 -7.16 -24.03 -46.79
CA HIS A 29 -8.27 -23.84 -45.85
C HIS A 29 -7.94 -22.82 -44.76
N LEU A 30 -6.74 -22.90 -44.15
CA LEU A 30 -6.28 -21.97 -43.16
C LEU A 30 -6.12 -20.55 -43.73
N HIS A 31 -5.56 -20.40 -44.92
CA HIS A 31 -5.47 -19.11 -45.60
C HIS A 31 -6.84 -18.52 -45.92
N GLY A 32 -7.81 -19.36 -46.30
CA GLY A 32 -9.19 -18.94 -46.52
C GLY A 32 -9.84 -18.42 -45.23
N ARG A 33 -9.59 -19.08 -44.10
CA ARG A 33 -10.07 -18.63 -42.79
C ARG A 33 -9.40 -17.31 -42.34
N MET A 34 -8.10 -17.14 -42.61
CA MET A 34 -7.40 -15.87 -42.30
C MET A 34 -7.93 -14.69 -43.13
N LYS A 35 -8.28 -14.94 -44.40
CA LYS A 35 -8.89 -13.90 -45.26
C LYS A 35 -10.35 -13.60 -44.94
N GLY A 36 -11.03 -14.52 -44.24
CA GLY A 36 -12.42 -14.36 -43.81
C GLY A 36 -12.60 -13.45 -42.61
N ILE A 37 -11.51 -12.99 -41.96
CA ILE A 37 -11.55 -12.04 -40.83
C ILE A 37 -10.84 -10.75 -41.30
N PRO A 38 -11.49 -9.90 -42.10
CA PRO A 38 -10.84 -8.71 -42.66
C PRO A 38 -10.60 -7.61 -41.63
N PHE A 39 -11.20 -7.72 -40.45
CA PHE A 39 -11.11 -6.70 -39.37
C PHE A 39 -11.35 -7.35 -38.01
N LEU A 40 -10.42 -7.18 -37.09
CA LEU A 40 -10.59 -7.48 -35.68
C LEU A 40 -11.06 -6.19 -35.01
N ASP A 41 -12.33 -6.13 -34.64
CA ASP A 41 -12.83 -5.04 -33.81
C ASP A 41 -12.15 -5.10 -32.45
N PRO A 42 -11.68 -3.95 -31.86
CA PRO A 42 -11.19 -3.91 -30.49
C PRO A 42 -12.14 -4.52 -29.46
N ILE A 43 -13.45 -4.55 -29.73
CA ILE A 43 -14.48 -5.22 -28.93
C ILE A 43 -14.34 -6.74 -28.89
N ASP A 44 -13.79 -7.34 -29.96
CA ASP A 44 -13.58 -8.79 -30.07
C ASP A 44 -12.30 -9.25 -29.35
N LEU A 45 -11.45 -8.31 -28.92
CA LEU A 45 -10.22 -8.59 -28.22
C LEU A 45 -10.50 -8.74 -26.72
N ARG A 46 -10.55 -9.97 -26.24
CA ARG A 46 -10.59 -10.27 -24.82
C ARG A 46 -9.18 -10.20 -24.21
N PHE A 47 -8.88 -9.11 -23.57
CA PHE A 47 -7.64 -8.98 -22.80
C PHE A 47 -7.79 -9.71 -21.46
N ARG A 48 -6.91 -10.67 -21.16
CA ARG A 48 -6.74 -11.16 -19.80
C ARG A 48 -5.97 -10.11 -19.00
N SER A 49 -6.69 -9.20 -18.36
CA SER A 49 -6.10 -8.32 -17.36
C SER A 49 -5.88 -9.11 -16.08
N ARG A 50 -4.65 -9.17 -15.61
CA ARG A 50 -4.34 -9.64 -14.27
C ARG A 50 -4.42 -8.43 -13.33
N VAL A 51 -5.59 -8.18 -12.79
CA VAL A 51 -5.73 -7.26 -11.67
C VAL A 51 -5.24 -8.00 -10.43
N LYS A 52 -4.22 -7.48 -9.76
CA LYS A 52 -3.86 -7.96 -8.42
C LYS A 52 -4.97 -7.52 -7.48
N VAL A 53 -5.91 -8.42 -7.21
CA VAL A 53 -6.89 -8.22 -6.15
C VAL A 53 -6.17 -8.53 -4.84
N PRO A 54 -6.09 -7.58 -3.88
CA PRO A 54 -5.54 -7.88 -2.56
C PRO A 54 -6.38 -8.98 -1.94
N VAL A 55 -5.78 -10.13 -1.70
CA VAL A 55 -6.41 -11.18 -0.89
C VAL A 55 -6.42 -10.66 0.54
N PRO A 56 -7.55 -10.69 1.26
CA PRO A 56 -7.58 -10.32 2.67
C PRO A 56 -6.57 -11.20 3.43
N THR A 57 -5.52 -10.60 3.96
CA THR A 57 -4.57 -11.30 4.80
C THR A 57 -5.02 -11.18 6.24
N THR A 58 -4.78 -12.21 7.05
CA THR A 58 -5.06 -12.17 8.49
C THR A 58 -3.96 -11.47 9.29
N LYS A 59 -2.93 -10.99 8.60
CA LYS A 59 -1.78 -10.30 9.19
C LYS A 59 -1.89 -8.79 9.02
N ALA A 60 -1.63 -8.07 10.08
CA ALA A 60 -1.51 -6.62 10.04
C ALA A 60 -0.22 -6.13 10.71
N VAL A 61 0.31 -5.03 10.24
CA VAL A 61 1.35 -4.28 10.93
C VAL A 61 0.84 -2.87 11.21
N MET A 62 1.08 -2.41 12.42
CA MET A 62 0.77 -1.05 12.84
C MET A 62 2.07 -0.30 13.12
N PHE A 63 2.28 0.74 12.36
CA PHE A 63 3.38 1.68 12.57
C PHE A 63 2.91 2.81 13.47
N CYS A 64 3.58 2.96 14.61
CA CYS A 64 3.38 4.06 15.55
C CYS A 64 4.49 5.08 15.33
N VAL A 65 4.16 6.23 14.78
CA VAL A 65 5.11 7.31 14.51
C VAL A 65 4.85 8.45 15.49
N MET A 66 5.82 8.79 16.34
CA MET A 66 5.65 9.81 17.37
C MET A 66 6.76 10.84 17.28
N ASP A 67 6.34 12.08 17.31
CA ASP A 67 7.21 13.23 17.56
C ASP A 67 7.65 13.22 19.01
N VAL A 68 8.96 13.30 19.23
CA VAL A 68 9.57 13.40 20.57
C VAL A 68 10.39 14.70 20.73
N SER A 69 10.15 15.69 19.86
CA SER A 69 10.77 17.00 19.92
C SER A 69 10.49 17.71 21.25
N GLY A 70 11.23 18.77 21.52
CA GLY A 70 11.16 19.48 22.81
C GLY A 70 9.80 20.11 23.13
N SER A 71 8.94 20.35 22.13
CA SER A 71 7.57 20.84 22.29
C SER A 71 6.57 19.76 22.71
N MET A 72 6.92 18.48 22.53
CA MET A 72 6.12 17.32 22.95
C MET A 72 6.30 17.02 24.42
N ASP A 73 5.52 17.65 25.28
CA ASP A 73 5.51 17.41 26.74
C ASP A 73 4.93 16.02 27.10
N GLU A 74 5.06 15.64 28.39
CA GLU A 74 4.58 14.33 28.87
C GLU A 74 3.07 14.15 28.69
N GLN A 75 2.28 15.22 28.76
CA GLN A 75 0.83 15.14 28.56
C GLN A 75 0.50 14.79 27.11
N ARG A 76 1.15 15.43 26.15
CA ARG A 76 0.98 15.15 24.71
C ARG A 76 1.42 13.73 24.35
N LYS A 77 2.55 13.29 24.90
CA LYS A 77 3.02 11.90 24.74
C LYS A 77 2.03 10.89 25.32
N GLU A 78 1.47 11.16 26.48
CA GLU A 78 0.47 10.27 27.09
C GLU A 78 -0.83 10.21 26.25
N LEU A 79 -1.30 11.31 25.67
CA LEU A 79 -2.43 11.32 24.75
C LEU A 79 -2.14 10.47 23.52
N SER A 80 -0.97 10.63 22.93
CA SER A 80 -0.51 9.84 21.77
C SER A 80 -0.47 8.35 22.10
N LYS A 81 0.10 7.98 23.26
CA LYS A 81 0.16 6.61 23.75
C LYS A 81 -1.23 5.97 23.87
N ARG A 82 -2.16 6.66 24.48
CA ARG A 82 -3.55 6.16 24.63
C ARG A 82 -4.22 5.96 23.28
N PHE A 83 -3.98 6.85 22.32
CA PHE A 83 -4.49 6.68 20.97
C PHE A 83 -3.90 5.44 20.29
N PHE A 84 -2.59 5.23 20.38
CA PHE A 84 -1.93 4.05 19.81
C PHE A 84 -2.42 2.75 20.44
N ILE A 85 -2.60 2.71 21.76
CA ILE A 85 -3.16 1.54 22.46
C ILE A 85 -4.57 1.23 21.95
N LEU A 86 -5.42 2.23 21.78
CA LEU A 86 -6.78 2.03 21.30
C LEU A 86 -6.81 1.50 19.87
N LEU A 87 -5.94 2.00 18.99
CA LEU A 87 -5.80 1.48 17.63
C LEU A 87 -5.31 0.03 17.63
N TYR A 88 -4.33 -0.30 18.45
CA TYR A 88 -3.87 -1.67 18.61
C TYR A 88 -4.99 -2.61 19.05
N LEU A 89 -5.75 -2.23 20.08
CA LEU A 89 -6.89 -3.02 20.57
C LEU A 89 -7.99 -3.17 19.50
N PHE A 90 -8.18 -2.19 18.64
CA PHE A 90 -9.10 -2.29 17.52
C PHE A 90 -8.60 -3.30 16.49
N LEU A 91 -7.34 -3.24 16.12
CA LEU A 91 -6.76 -4.15 15.13
C LEU A 91 -6.75 -5.60 15.62
N THR A 92 -6.51 -5.85 16.91
CA THR A 92 -6.53 -7.20 17.51
C THR A 92 -7.89 -7.90 17.40
N ARG A 93 -8.97 -7.16 17.16
CA ARG A 93 -10.29 -7.73 16.92
C ARG A 93 -10.54 -8.14 15.47
N HIS A 94 -9.69 -7.69 14.55
CA HIS A 94 -9.88 -7.88 13.12
C HIS A 94 -8.80 -8.74 12.46
N TYR A 95 -7.67 -8.91 13.13
CA TYR A 95 -6.51 -9.61 12.62
C TYR A 95 -5.99 -10.65 13.60
N ASP A 96 -5.59 -11.82 13.08
CA ASP A 96 -5.05 -12.93 13.89
C ASP A 96 -3.61 -12.65 14.33
N LYS A 97 -2.85 -11.97 13.48
CA LYS A 97 -1.45 -11.60 13.75
C LYS A 97 -1.25 -10.11 13.54
N ILE A 98 -0.76 -9.43 14.59
CA ILE A 98 -0.40 -8.02 14.51
C ILE A 98 1.05 -7.85 14.96
N GLU A 99 1.80 -7.10 14.17
CA GLU A 99 3.12 -6.62 14.53
C GLU A 99 3.07 -5.11 14.78
N LEU A 100 3.85 -4.64 15.75
CA LEU A 100 3.98 -3.22 16.07
C LEU A 100 5.39 -2.77 15.71
N VAL A 101 5.46 -1.63 15.05
CA VAL A 101 6.73 -0.96 14.72
C VAL A 101 6.67 0.45 15.29
N PHE A 102 7.63 0.78 16.13
CA PHE A 102 7.69 2.07 16.80
C PHE A 102 8.78 2.93 16.17
N ILE A 103 8.38 4.08 15.65
CA ILE A 103 9.26 5.08 15.05
C ILE A 103 9.13 6.38 15.84
N ARG A 104 10.21 6.81 16.47
CA ARG A 104 10.29 8.15 17.08
C ARG A 104 11.09 9.07 16.18
N HIS A 105 10.77 10.33 16.19
CA HIS A 105 11.53 11.34 15.47
C HIS A 105 11.62 12.68 16.21
N HIS A 106 12.70 13.35 15.97
CA HIS A 106 12.94 14.76 16.21
C HIS A 106 13.58 15.34 14.93
N THR A 107 14.86 15.70 14.92
CA THR A 107 15.59 16.03 13.67
C THR A 107 15.95 14.79 12.85
N GLN A 108 16.02 13.62 13.50
CA GLN A 108 16.26 12.32 12.86
C GLN A 108 15.26 11.30 13.39
N ALA A 109 14.91 10.35 12.53
CA ALA A 109 14.01 9.25 12.91
C ALA A 109 14.79 7.99 13.25
N GLN A 110 14.24 7.22 14.20
CA GLN A 110 14.76 5.92 14.60
C GLN A 110 13.63 4.94 14.88
N GLU A 111 13.81 3.70 14.46
CA GLU A 111 13.03 2.59 14.98
C GLU A 111 13.54 2.22 16.37
N VAL A 112 12.64 2.05 17.32
CA VAL A 112 12.98 1.84 18.73
C VAL A 112 12.12 0.75 19.36
N SER A 113 12.53 0.28 20.54
CA SER A 113 11.69 -0.61 21.35
C SER A 113 10.45 0.13 21.88
N GLU A 114 9.42 -0.62 22.25
CA GLU A 114 8.22 -0.05 22.89
C GLU A 114 8.59 0.77 24.15
N GLN A 115 9.54 0.29 24.95
CA GLN A 115 9.98 0.97 26.16
C GLN A 115 10.62 2.32 25.84
N ASP A 116 11.52 2.36 24.86
CA ASP A 116 12.20 3.59 24.45
C ASP A 116 11.24 4.57 23.78
N PHE A 117 10.23 4.07 23.07
CA PHE A 117 9.24 4.89 22.39
C PHE A 117 8.44 5.78 23.34
N PHE A 118 8.05 5.25 24.52
CA PHE A 118 7.21 5.97 25.46
C PHE A 118 7.98 6.73 26.54
N HIS A 119 9.27 6.50 26.68
CA HIS A 119 10.09 7.12 27.74
C HIS A 119 11.15 8.09 27.21
N ALA A 120 11.24 8.25 25.89
CA ALA A 120 12.23 9.17 25.33
C ALA A 120 11.89 10.63 25.61
N THR A 121 12.86 11.35 26.13
CA THR A 121 12.87 12.81 26.19
C THR A 121 14.04 13.31 25.36
N GLU A 122 13.76 13.93 24.25
CA GLU A 122 14.80 14.50 23.40
C GLU A 122 14.59 16.01 23.26
N THR A 123 15.69 16.73 23.11
CA THR A 123 15.68 18.17 22.88
C THR A 123 16.18 18.42 21.47
N GLY A 124 15.41 19.09 20.64
CA GLY A 124 15.79 19.38 19.25
C GLY A 124 14.63 19.90 18.41
N GLY A 125 14.92 20.30 17.19
CA GLY A 125 13.90 20.69 16.21
C GLY A 125 13.21 19.46 15.62
N THR A 126 12.22 19.69 14.77
CA THR A 126 11.38 18.64 14.18
C THR A 126 11.57 18.56 12.68
N VAL A 127 11.95 17.37 12.18
CA VAL A 127 12.02 17.04 10.74
C VAL A 127 11.17 15.78 10.51
N VAL A 128 9.91 15.99 10.21
CA VAL A 128 8.92 14.91 10.07
C VAL A 128 9.22 14.01 8.88
N SER A 129 9.75 14.56 7.78
CA SER A 129 10.10 13.77 6.58
C SER A 129 11.09 12.65 6.89
N SER A 130 11.95 12.80 7.90
CA SER A 130 12.89 11.75 8.32
C SER A 130 12.16 10.49 8.76
N ALA A 131 11.05 10.64 9.50
CA ALA A 131 10.22 9.53 9.94
C ALA A 131 9.48 8.85 8.77
N LEU A 132 8.99 9.64 7.83
CA LEU A 132 8.29 9.10 6.66
C LEU A 132 9.22 8.35 5.72
N VAL A 133 10.47 8.81 5.55
CA VAL A 133 11.49 8.08 4.78
C VAL A 133 11.81 6.76 5.46
N LEU A 134 12.07 6.76 6.76
CA LEU A 134 12.35 5.53 7.51
C LEU A 134 11.15 4.57 7.47
N LEU A 135 9.93 5.07 7.57
CA LEU A 135 8.71 4.29 7.44
C LEU A 135 8.62 3.57 6.08
N ASP A 136 8.87 4.29 4.97
CA ASP A 136 8.88 3.69 3.63
C ASP A 136 9.96 2.61 3.49
N GLU A 137 11.17 2.85 4.02
CA GLU A 137 12.25 1.87 4.04
C GLU A 137 11.88 0.59 4.79
N ILE A 138 11.29 0.72 5.98
CA ILE A 138 10.86 -0.40 6.81
C ILE A 138 9.74 -1.19 6.10
N ILE A 139 8.75 -0.51 5.53
CA ILE A 139 7.66 -1.14 4.78
C ILE A 139 8.25 -2.01 3.65
N ARG A 140 9.11 -1.43 2.82
CA ARG A 140 9.68 -2.12 1.66
C ARG A 140 10.59 -3.29 2.04
N ALA A 141 11.31 -3.17 3.15
CA ALA A 141 12.25 -4.19 3.59
C ALA A 141 11.56 -5.39 4.27
N ARG A 142 10.46 -5.17 5.01
CA ARG A 142 9.91 -6.19 5.91
C ARG A 142 8.44 -6.53 5.72
N TYR A 143 7.64 -5.64 5.13
CA TYR A 143 6.18 -5.77 5.11
C TYR A 143 5.59 -5.65 3.70
N PRO A 144 5.77 -6.67 2.85
CA PRO A 144 5.22 -6.65 1.50
C PRO A 144 3.68 -6.63 1.56
N THR A 145 3.08 -5.75 0.76
CA THR A 145 1.63 -5.45 0.75
C THR A 145 0.73 -6.61 0.31
N ASN A 146 1.31 -7.65 -0.29
CA ASN A 146 0.59 -8.88 -0.63
C ASN A 146 0.43 -9.84 0.57
N GLU A 147 1.18 -9.63 1.66
CA GLU A 147 1.13 -10.45 2.87
C GLU A 147 0.61 -9.70 4.09
N TRP A 148 0.77 -8.39 4.12
CA TRP A 148 0.47 -7.57 5.28
C TRP A 148 -0.53 -6.46 4.96
N ASN A 149 -1.45 -6.22 5.90
CA ASN A 149 -2.27 -5.01 5.92
C ASN A 149 -1.55 -3.96 6.76
N LEU A 150 -1.21 -2.83 6.14
CA LEU A 150 -0.41 -1.80 6.76
C LEU A 150 -1.28 -0.68 7.31
N TYR A 151 -1.10 -0.36 8.58
CA TYR A 151 -1.75 0.74 9.29
C TYR A 151 -0.70 1.67 9.85
N VAL A 152 -0.93 2.95 9.72
CA VAL A 152 -0.04 3.98 10.27
C VAL A 152 -0.83 4.89 11.20
N ALA A 153 -0.27 5.15 12.37
CA ALA A 153 -0.73 6.18 13.27
C ALA A 153 0.44 7.14 13.55
N GLN A 154 0.27 8.38 13.19
CA GLN A 154 1.24 9.44 13.44
C GLN A 154 0.68 10.41 14.47
N ALA A 155 1.45 10.73 15.49
CA ALA A 155 1.12 11.71 16.51
C ALA A 155 2.21 12.79 16.62
N SER A 156 1.82 14.05 16.59
CA SER A 156 2.70 15.23 16.66
C SER A 156 1.93 16.42 17.18
N ASP A 157 2.60 17.45 17.66
CA ASP A 157 1.98 18.75 17.94
C ASP A 157 1.79 19.60 16.66
N GLY A 158 2.28 19.12 15.52
CA GLY A 158 2.13 19.75 14.21
C GLY A 158 3.25 20.72 13.84
N ASP A 159 4.17 21.01 14.77
CA ASP A 159 5.33 21.84 14.48
C ASP A 159 6.32 21.06 13.61
N ASN A 160 6.73 21.69 12.50
CA ASN A 160 7.68 21.13 11.56
C ASN A 160 8.39 22.26 10.82
N TRP A 161 9.58 22.03 10.33
CA TRP A 161 10.27 23.03 9.50
C TRP A 161 9.48 23.30 8.22
N HIS A 162 9.28 24.59 7.89
CA HIS A 162 8.45 25.00 6.76
C HIS A 162 8.81 24.30 5.45
N HIS A 163 10.11 24.15 5.17
CA HIS A 163 10.58 23.49 3.94
C HIS A 163 10.40 21.97 3.96
N ASP A 164 10.17 21.38 5.14
CA ASP A 164 10.02 19.94 5.30
C ASP A 164 8.56 19.49 5.14
N SER A 165 7.59 20.36 5.43
CA SER A 165 6.17 19.99 5.42
C SER A 165 5.67 19.64 4.02
N SER A 166 6.06 20.39 2.99
CA SER A 166 5.73 20.06 1.60
C SER A 166 6.34 18.72 1.17
N ARG A 167 7.58 18.46 1.61
CA ARG A 167 8.25 17.17 1.38
C ARG A 167 7.54 16.02 2.09
N CYS A 168 7.01 16.24 3.29
CA CYS A 168 6.19 15.24 3.99
C CYS A 168 4.96 14.86 3.16
N ARG A 169 4.26 15.86 2.60
CA ARG A 169 3.12 15.65 1.73
C ARG A 169 3.50 14.79 0.51
N GLU A 170 4.56 15.15 -0.21
CA GLU A 170 5.04 14.39 -1.38
C GLU A 170 5.35 12.94 -1.02
N ILE A 171 6.08 12.69 0.07
CA ILE A 171 6.42 11.32 0.50
C ILE A 171 5.17 10.54 0.84
N LEU A 172 4.21 11.14 1.54
CA LEU A 172 2.95 10.50 1.86
C LEU A 172 2.18 10.13 0.59
N GLU A 173 1.96 11.09 -0.30
CA GLU A 173 1.15 10.91 -1.50
C GLU A 173 1.75 9.90 -2.47
N GLU A 174 3.06 9.99 -2.71
CA GLU A 174 3.72 9.17 -3.73
C GLU A 174 4.17 7.79 -3.23
N LYS A 175 4.57 7.68 -1.96
CA LYS A 175 5.25 6.46 -1.46
C LYS A 175 4.46 5.68 -0.44
N ILE A 176 3.79 6.34 0.51
CA ILE A 176 3.19 5.68 1.68
C ILE A 176 1.71 5.38 1.45
N LEU A 177 0.90 6.37 1.08
CA LEU A 177 -0.53 6.21 0.92
C LEU A 177 -0.93 5.11 -0.09
N PRO A 178 -0.20 4.89 -1.20
CA PRO A 178 -0.51 3.77 -2.10
C PRO A 178 -0.31 2.38 -1.48
N LEU A 179 0.43 2.28 -0.37
CA LEU A 179 0.79 1.01 0.26
C LEU A 179 -0.07 0.69 1.49
N VAL A 180 -0.57 1.71 2.18
CA VAL A 180 -1.26 1.55 3.47
C VAL A 180 -2.77 1.38 3.30
N ARG A 181 -3.38 0.62 4.19
CA ARG A 181 -4.84 0.49 4.31
C ARG A 181 -5.47 1.72 4.94
N TYR A 182 -4.76 2.30 5.90
CA TYR A 182 -5.23 3.47 6.61
C TYR A 182 -4.06 4.23 7.25
N PHE A 183 -4.12 5.53 7.16
CA PHE A 183 -3.20 6.46 7.80
C PHE A 183 -3.98 7.43 8.70
N ALA A 184 -3.72 7.41 9.99
CA ALA A 184 -4.31 8.33 10.96
C ALA A 184 -3.28 9.33 11.45
N TYR A 185 -3.48 10.60 11.19
CA TYR A 185 -2.71 11.67 11.80
C TYR A 185 -3.46 12.28 12.97
N VAL A 186 -2.84 12.30 14.13
CA VAL A 186 -3.38 12.88 15.36
C VAL A 186 -2.52 14.05 15.82
N GLN A 187 -3.08 15.25 15.75
CA GLN A 187 -2.43 16.41 16.31
C GLN A 187 -2.82 16.59 17.77
N VAL A 188 -1.80 16.60 18.66
CA VAL A 188 -1.99 16.73 20.10
C VAL A 188 -1.76 18.17 20.59
N ALA A 189 -1.97 19.15 19.71
CA ALA A 189 -1.93 20.58 20.00
C ALA A 189 -3.14 21.30 19.44
N GLN A 190 -3.55 22.39 20.11
CA GLN A 190 -4.73 23.15 19.74
C GLN A 190 -4.50 23.98 18.45
N THR A 191 -3.33 24.59 18.37
CA THR A 191 -2.98 25.50 17.27
C THR A 191 -2.63 24.67 16.04
N GLU A 192 -3.22 25.02 14.90
CA GLU A 192 -2.82 24.48 13.61
C GLU A 192 -1.43 24.98 13.26
N GLN A 193 -0.60 24.06 12.85
CA GLN A 193 0.77 24.31 12.45
C GLN A 193 0.93 23.96 10.96
N ASN A 194 2.09 24.29 10.41
CA ASN A 194 2.40 24.10 8.98
C ASN A 194 2.19 22.65 8.48
N LEU A 195 2.39 21.63 9.32
CA LEU A 195 2.14 20.25 8.94
C LEU A 195 0.64 19.96 8.76
N TRP A 196 -0.21 20.58 9.58
CA TRP A 196 -1.66 20.44 9.47
C TRP A 196 -2.17 20.96 8.12
N ASP A 197 -1.70 22.13 7.71
CA ASP A 197 -2.14 22.77 6.45
C ASP A 197 -1.76 21.91 5.24
N GLU A 198 -0.55 21.35 5.22
CA GLU A 198 -0.11 20.44 4.16
C GLU A 198 -0.89 19.12 4.12
N TYR A 199 -1.23 18.58 5.28
CA TYR A 199 -1.96 17.31 5.37
C TYR A 199 -3.46 17.45 5.09
N MET A 200 -4.03 18.64 5.22
CA MET A 200 -5.45 18.88 4.95
C MET A 200 -5.82 18.52 3.51
N GLY A 201 -4.99 18.91 2.54
CA GLY A 201 -5.18 18.53 1.14
C GLY A 201 -5.16 17.02 0.89
N LEU A 202 -4.37 16.27 1.65
CA LEU A 202 -4.35 14.80 1.57
C LEU A 202 -5.65 14.18 2.12
N SER A 203 -6.19 14.75 3.20
CA SER A 203 -7.43 14.23 3.81
C SER A 203 -8.66 14.44 2.92
N GLU A 204 -8.64 15.43 2.05
CA GLU A 204 -9.71 15.68 1.08
C GLU A 204 -9.65 14.75 -0.14
N THR A 205 -8.44 14.35 -0.53
CA THR A 205 -8.21 13.56 -1.74
C THR A 205 -8.13 12.06 -1.49
N HIS A 206 -7.69 11.63 -0.29
CA HIS A 206 -7.44 10.23 0.05
C HIS A 206 -8.37 9.75 1.16
N LYS A 207 -9.37 8.95 0.85
CA LYS A 207 -10.36 8.42 1.83
C LYS A 207 -9.76 7.60 2.96
N HIS A 208 -8.59 7.02 2.76
CA HIS A 208 -7.88 6.22 3.76
C HIS A 208 -6.82 7.02 4.54
N PHE A 209 -6.76 8.33 4.31
CA PHE A 209 -6.00 9.27 5.14
C PHE A 209 -6.97 10.12 5.96
N ALA A 210 -6.81 10.12 7.26
CA ALA A 210 -7.63 10.95 8.13
C ALA A 210 -6.79 11.65 9.18
N MET A 211 -7.21 12.85 9.53
CA MET A 211 -6.54 13.69 10.51
C MET A 211 -7.53 14.26 11.53
N ARG A 212 -7.13 14.28 12.79
CA ARG A 212 -7.95 14.79 13.90
C ARG A 212 -7.06 15.42 14.97
N LYS A 213 -7.68 16.30 15.77
CA LYS A 213 -7.05 16.86 16.96
C LYS A 213 -7.51 16.11 18.21
N VAL A 214 -6.59 15.89 19.13
CA VAL A 214 -6.85 15.32 20.45
C VAL A 214 -6.15 16.19 21.50
N LEU A 215 -6.91 16.93 22.27
CA LEU A 215 -6.40 17.90 23.23
C LEU A 215 -6.46 17.39 24.67
N ASP A 216 -7.36 16.45 24.93
CA ASP A 216 -7.51 15.80 26.24
C ASP A 216 -7.95 14.34 26.11
N ALA A 217 -7.83 13.59 27.20
CA ALA A 217 -8.10 12.16 27.21
C ALA A 217 -9.56 11.79 26.90
N SER A 218 -10.52 12.69 27.15
CA SER A 218 -11.95 12.43 26.89
C SER A 218 -12.26 12.41 25.39
N GLN A 219 -11.45 13.10 24.62
CA GLN A 219 -11.60 13.19 23.16
C GLN A 219 -11.04 11.97 22.40
N ILE A 220 -10.19 11.17 23.03
CA ILE A 220 -9.51 10.05 22.37
C ILE A 220 -10.53 9.06 21.77
N TYR A 221 -11.52 8.61 22.56
CA TYR A 221 -12.50 7.65 22.10
C TYR A 221 -13.47 8.23 21.04
N PRO A 222 -14.05 9.42 21.21
CA PRO A 222 -14.83 10.07 20.15
C PRO A 222 -14.07 10.22 18.85
N VAL A 223 -12.85 10.73 18.89
CA VAL A 223 -11.97 10.91 17.72
C VAL A 223 -11.66 9.57 17.05
N PHE A 224 -11.31 8.58 17.86
CA PHE A 224 -11.08 7.23 17.35
C PHE A 224 -12.31 6.67 16.64
N ARG A 225 -13.50 6.82 17.23
CA ARG A 225 -14.75 6.38 16.62
C ARG A 225 -15.04 7.06 15.29
N GLU A 226 -14.71 8.33 15.15
CA GLU A 226 -14.85 9.07 13.89
C GLU A 226 -13.87 8.58 12.83
N LEU A 227 -12.60 8.39 13.20
CA LEU A 227 -11.56 7.92 12.30
C LEU A 227 -11.85 6.52 11.72
N PHE A 228 -12.46 5.64 12.51
CA PHE A 228 -12.71 4.24 12.13
C PHE A 228 -14.21 3.93 11.94
N LYS A 229 -15.04 4.94 11.79
CA LYS A 229 -16.45 4.76 11.44
C LYS A 229 -16.51 4.19 10.02
N LYS A 230 -17.05 2.97 9.88
CA LYS A 230 -17.34 2.41 8.56
C LYS A 230 -18.29 3.38 7.84
N GLU A 231 -17.87 3.95 6.71
CA GLU A 231 -18.79 4.61 5.80
C GLU A 231 -19.77 3.56 5.28
N GLY A 232 -21.04 3.68 5.74
CA GLY A 232 -22.17 3.10 5.07
C GLY A 232 -22.26 1.58 5.02
N VAL A 233 -22.80 1.00 6.11
CA VAL A 233 -23.86 0.02 5.95
C VAL A 233 -25.04 0.62 6.70
N ASP A 234 -25.82 1.41 6.01
CA ASP A 234 -27.20 1.68 6.41
C ASP A 234 -27.95 0.36 6.31
N ALA A 235 -28.51 -0.04 7.44
CA ALA A 235 -29.35 -1.21 7.62
C ALA A 235 -30.67 -1.07 6.84
#